data_bcd478102f643b41fccd29742f7f6f51
#
_entry.id   bcd478102f643b41fccd29742f7f6f51
#
_cell.length_a   1.000
_cell.length_b   1.000
_cell.length_c   1.000
_cell.angle_alpha   90.00
_cell.angle_beta   90.00
_cell.angle_gamma   90.00
#
_symmetry.space_group_name_H-M   'P 1'
#
loop_
_entity.id
_entity.type
_entity.pdbx_description
1 polymer ?
#
loop_
_entity_poly.entity_id
_entity_poly.type
_entity_poly.pdbx_seq_one_letter_code
_entity_poly.pdbx_strand_id
1 'polypeptide(L)'
;MGRGADVVALLEPGAARSNLDGLDVECRDVDVTVAKHLEGVFDGARFCFHLAAKFGFWPKDPAHFYAVNVNGSRNVIGAAVEAGVERIVYTSTVATLGLWKTKAGQPSNEDDIADLSHLFGNYKQTKYVAEHEVLRLAAQGAPVVLVLPTMPHGPFDHRPTPSGKVVLDYLNGRIPGFVETAMNVAHVDDLAKGHLLALEKGSQGRSYICGGENVSMAQLLSILSEVTGLPPAKRRFPSTFPMIAGRLSQFIEGDLLHREPRIPLEAAQMASTTMTFDDSRARDELGYRSRPAAMALYESARWFADHGYVNAERVAQLHWNPPKESPPS
;
A
#
# COMPACT_ATOMS: atom_id res chain seq x y z
N MET A 1 -11.81 3.74 18.06
CA MET A 1 -13.19 3.33 18.38
C MET A 1 -13.25 2.05 19.23
N GLY A 2 -12.88 0.86 18.76
CA GLY A 2 -12.93 -0.34 19.60
C GLY A 2 -12.05 -0.32 20.87
N ARG A 3 -11.25 0.72 21.07
CA ARG A 3 -10.40 0.96 22.25
C ARG A 3 -10.80 2.22 23.03
N GLY A 4 -12.00 2.78 22.77
CA GLY A 4 -12.52 3.96 23.47
C GLY A 4 -11.82 5.28 23.08
N ALA A 5 -11.22 5.35 21.88
CA ALA A 5 -10.62 6.57 21.37
C ALA A 5 -11.63 7.37 20.54
N ASP A 6 -11.65 8.69 20.75
CA ASP A 6 -12.33 9.63 19.86
C ASP A 6 -11.45 9.85 18.63
N VAL A 7 -12.04 9.71 17.45
CA VAL A 7 -11.31 9.74 16.17
C VAL A 7 -11.83 10.87 15.30
N VAL A 8 -10.93 11.72 14.81
CA VAL A 8 -11.19 12.72 13.79
C VAL A 8 -10.50 12.28 12.50
N ALA A 9 -11.28 12.12 11.42
CA ALA A 9 -10.76 11.78 10.09
C ALA A 9 -10.54 13.06 9.28
N LEU A 10 -9.29 13.33 8.91
CA LEU A 10 -8.92 14.41 8.01
C LEU A 10 -8.91 13.88 6.57
N LEU A 11 -9.69 14.47 5.70
CA LEU A 11 -9.91 14.01 4.34
C LEU A 11 -9.53 15.08 3.32
N GLU A 12 -8.98 14.67 2.17
CA GLU A 12 -8.84 15.57 1.03
C GLU A 12 -10.24 16.11 0.63
N PRO A 13 -10.39 17.42 0.37
CA PRO A 13 -11.66 17.98 -0.06
C PRO A 13 -12.26 17.22 -1.24
N GLY A 14 -13.51 16.80 -1.10
CA GLY A 14 -14.21 15.99 -2.11
C GLY A 14 -13.84 14.49 -2.14
N ALA A 15 -13.07 14.00 -1.18
CA ALA A 15 -12.78 12.57 -1.06
C ALA A 15 -14.05 11.75 -0.74
N ALA A 16 -14.13 10.55 -1.30
CA ALA A 16 -15.20 9.61 -0.97
C ALA A 16 -15.07 9.16 0.49
N ARG A 17 -16.23 9.05 1.19
CA ARG A 17 -16.31 8.68 2.61
C ARG A 17 -16.81 7.27 2.85
N SER A 18 -17.01 6.47 1.79
CA SER A 18 -17.60 5.12 1.87
C SER A 18 -16.90 4.18 2.86
N ASN A 19 -15.60 4.34 3.09
CA ASN A 19 -14.87 3.55 4.10
C ASN A 19 -15.14 4.01 5.55
N LEU A 20 -15.85 5.12 5.74
CA LEU A 20 -16.21 5.66 7.05
C LEU A 20 -17.70 5.51 7.35
N ASP A 21 -18.49 4.99 6.39
CA ASP A 21 -19.93 4.80 6.56
C ASP A 21 -20.21 3.86 7.75
N GLY A 22 -21.09 4.29 8.63
CA GLY A 22 -21.46 3.53 9.84
C GLY A 22 -20.46 3.63 11.01
N LEU A 23 -19.36 4.41 10.84
CA LEU A 23 -18.42 4.71 11.92
C LEU A 23 -18.79 6.05 12.57
N ASP A 24 -18.74 6.08 13.90
CA ASP A 24 -18.90 7.31 14.68
C ASP A 24 -17.57 8.08 14.72
N VAL A 25 -17.26 8.78 13.62
CA VAL A 25 -16.05 9.59 13.46
C VAL A 25 -16.38 10.99 12.96
N GLU A 26 -15.77 11.99 13.54
CA GLU A 26 -15.82 13.35 13.02
C GLU A 26 -14.97 13.42 11.74
N CYS A 27 -15.53 13.98 10.65
CA CYS A 27 -14.82 14.16 9.38
C CYS A 27 -14.59 15.65 9.12
N ARG A 28 -13.33 16.02 8.82
CA ARG A 28 -12.95 17.38 8.42
C ARG A 28 -12.26 17.35 7.06
N ASP A 29 -12.63 18.26 6.16
CA ASP A 29 -11.96 18.42 4.88
C ASP A 29 -10.71 19.28 5.06
N VAL A 30 -9.54 18.72 4.74
CA VAL A 30 -8.23 19.36 4.91
C VAL A 30 -7.35 19.06 3.70
N ASP A 31 -6.86 20.11 3.05
CA ASP A 31 -5.80 20.00 2.04
C ASP A 31 -4.44 20.12 2.73
N VAL A 32 -3.72 19.02 2.83
CA VAL A 32 -2.41 18.96 3.50
C VAL A 32 -1.33 19.77 2.78
N THR A 33 -1.54 20.14 1.51
CA THR A 33 -0.62 21.00 0.75
C THR A 33 -0.65 22.45 1.19
N VAL A 34 -1.72 22.86 1.88
CA VAL A 34 -1.97 24.23 2.35
C VAL A 34 -1.76 24.28 3.86
N ALA A 35 -0.59 24.74 4.32
CA ALA A 35 -0.24 24.77 5.75
C ALA A 35 -1.31 25.44 6.64
N LYS A 36 -1.93 26.52 6.14
CA LYS A 36 -3.02 27.22 6.86
C LYS A 36 -4.23 26.34 7.16
N HIS A 37 -4.52 25.32 6.34
CA HIS A 37 -5.63 24.39 6.59
C HIS A 37 -5.35 23.44 7.77
N LEU A 38 -4.13 23.42 8.27
CA LEU A 38 -3.71 22.58 9.40
C LEU A 38 -3.64 23.35 10.73
N GLU A 39 -3.84 24.68 10.72
CA GLU A 39 -3.86 25.50 11.93
C GLU A 39 -4.99 25.05 12.87
N GLY A 40 -4.66 24.71 14.12
CA GLY A 40 -5.62 24.25 15.14
C GLY A 40 -6.26 22.86 14.89
N VAL A 41 -5.92 22.20 13.79
CA VAL A 41 -6.52 20.90 13.43
C VAL A 41 -6.16 19.79 14.42
N PHE A 42 -4.99 19.89 15.03
CA PHE A 42 -4.49 18.93 16.02
C PHE A 42 -4.68 19.35 17.47
N ASP A 43 -5.41 20.44 17.74
CA ASP A 43 -5.64 20.90 19.10
C ASP A 43 -6.37 19.85 19.93
N GLY A 44 -5.76 19.44 21.06
CA GLY A 44 -6.26 18.37 21.92
C GLY A 44 -6.05 16.94 21.40
N ALA A 45 -5.49 16.77 20.22
CA ALA A 45 -5.15 15.43 19.70
C ALA A 45 -3.91 14.88 20.40
N ARG A 46 -4.01 13.67 20.94
CA ARG A 46 -2.87 12.97 21.53
C ARG A 46 -1.99 12.28 20.50
N PHE A 47 -2.61 11.75 19.45
CA PHE A 47 -1.95 10.92 18.45
C PHE A 47 -2.33 11.34 17.04
N CYS A 48 -1.41 11.15 16.10
CA CYS A 48 -1.66 11.39 14.68
C CYS A 48 -1.24 10.17 13.85
N PHE A 49 -2.14 9.68 12.98
CA PHE A 49 -1.81 8.74 11.93
C PHE A 49 -1.80 9.49 10.61
N HIS A 50 -0.63 9.63 9.98
CA HIS A 50 -0.50 10.31 8.69
C HIS A 50 -0.41 9.28 7.57
N LEU A 51 -1.55 9.06 6.89
CA LEU A 51 -1.69 8.13 5.77
C LEU A 51 -1.84 8.86 4.43
N ALA A 52 -2.11 10.16 4.45
CA ALA A 52 -2.37 10.93 3.25
C ALA A 52 -1.16 10.89 2.29
N ALA A 53 -1.39 10.39 1.09
CA ALA A 53 -0.41 10.35 0.02
C ALA A 53 -1.08 10.31 -1.35
N LYS A 54 -0.46 10.95 -2.33
CA LYS A 54 -0.83 10.77 -3.75
C LYS A 54 -0.20 9.52 -4.28
N PHE A 55 -1.02 8.65 -4.86
CA PHE A 55 -0.62 7.41 -5.51
C PHE A 55 -1.08 7.41 -6.97
N GLY A 56 -0.29 6.83 -7.88
CA GLY A 56 -0.65 6.64 -9.28
C GLY A 56 0.58 6.38 -10.15
N PHE A 57 0.37 5.75 -11.29
CA PHE A 57 1.42 5.42 -12.27
C PHE A 57 1.49 6.39 -13.45
N TRP A 58 0.49 7.25 -13.59
CA TRP A 58 0.43 8.24 -14.65
C TRP A 58 0.00 9.59 -14.07
N PRO A 59 0.92 10.41 -13.65
CA PRO A 59 0.58 11.70 -13.07
C PRO A 59 0.23 12.69 -14.17
N LYS A 60 -0.96 13.29 -14.08
CA LYS A 60 -1.31 14.46 -14.90
C LYS A 60 -0.49 15.69 -14.49
N ASP A 61 -0.13 15.76 -13.22
CA ASP A 61 0.69 16.83 -12.63
C ASP A 61 1.73 16.22 -11.67
N PRO A 62 2.98 16.02 -12.11
CA PRO A 62 4.06 15.53 -11.27
C PRO A 62 4.34 16.40 -10.03
N ALA A 63 4.18 17.74 -10.14
CA ALA A 63 4.40 18.66 -9.04
C ALA A 63 3.41 18.41 -7.90
N HIS A 64 2.19 17.97 -8.20
CA HIS A 64 1.19 17.64 -7.22
C HIS A 64 1.58 16.42 -6.36
N PHE A 65 2.29 15.43 -6.93
CA PHE A 65 2.86 14.32 -6.13
C PHE A 65 3.85 14.83 -5.08
N TYR A 66 4.72 15.75 -5.46
CA TYR A 66 5.66 16.35 -4.52
C TYR A 66 4.94 17.21 -3.47
N ALA A 67 4.00 18.02 -3.89
CA ALA A 67 3.21 18.87 -2.99
C ALA A 67 2.48 18.05 -1.92
N VAL A 68 1.80 16.95 -2.30
CA VAL A 68 1.07 16.12 -1.35
C VAL A 68 2.02 15.27 -0.50
N ASN A 69 2.93 14.50 -1.15
CA ASN A 69 3.71 13.50 -0.45
C ASN A 69 4.82 14.10 0.39
N VAL A 70 5.49 15.16 -0.09
CA VAL A 70 6.65 15.75 0.61
C VAL A 70 6.22 16.95 1.45
N ASN A 71 5.66 17.99 0.80
CA ASN A 71 5.27 19.20 1.51
C ASN A 71 4.10 18.94 2.46
N GLY A 72 3.10 18.15 2.03
CA GLY A 72 1.97 17.74 2.86
C GLY A 72 2.43 16.99 4.12
N SER A 73 3.37 16.05 3.99
CA SER A 73 3.91 15.33 5.15
C SER A 73 4.65 16.27 6.11
N ARG A 74 5.45 17.21 5.57
CA ARG A 74 6.12 18.24 6.37
C ARG A 74 5.11 19.11 7.13
N ASN A 75 4.07 19.56 6.44
CA ASN A 75 3.04 20.43 7.01
C ASN A 75 2.28 19.71 8.14
N VAL A 76 1.84 18.47 7.89
CA VAL A 76 1.10 17.66 8.88
C VAL A 76 1.95 17.38 10.11
N ILE A 77 3.20 16.95 9.93
CA ILE A 77 4.08 16.65 11.06
C ILE A 77 4.42 17.93 11.82
N GLY A 78 4.69 19.03 11.11
CA GLY A 78 4.95 20.34 11.75
C GLY A 78 3.77 20.78 12.61
N ALA A 79 2.56 20.81 12.07
CA ALA A 79 1.35 21.19 12.79
C ALA A 79 1.06 20.26 13.99
N ALA A 80 1.26 18.95 13.84
CA ALA A 80 1.07 18.00 14.93
C ALA A 80 2.10 18.21 16.07
N VAL A 81 3.36 18.53 15.73
CA VAL A 81 4.41 18.84 16.73
C VAL A 81 4.09 20.16 17.44
N GLU A 82 3.68 21.20 16.71
CA GLU A 82 3.29 22.49 17.29
C GLU A 82 2.11 22.37 18.25
N ALA A 83 1.14 21.50 17.94
CA ALA A 83 0.00 21.19 18.80
C ALA A 83 0.34 20.29 20.01
N GLY A 84 1.56 19.80 20.12
CA GLY A 84 2.01 18.94 21.22
C GLY A 84 1.53 17.49 21.12
N VAL A 85 1.27 16.98 19.92
CA VAL A 85 0.92 15.57 19.70
C VAL A 85 2.01 14.65 20.27
N GLU A 86 1.62 13.72 21.16
CA GLU A 86 2.54 12.84 21.88
C GLU A 86 3.26 11.84 20.97
N ARG A 87 2.59 11.39 19.89
CA ARG A 87 3.16 10.45 18.92
C ARG A 87 2.48 10.54 17.55
N ILE A 88 3.29 10.45 16.52
CA ILE A 88 2.89 10.45 15.11
C ILE A 88 3.29 9.13 14.48
N VAL A 89 2.37 8.44 13.81
CA VAL A 89 2.67 7.27 12.97
C VAL A 89 2.58 7.68 11.51
N TYR A 90 3.74 7.71 10.85
CA TYR A 90 3.82 8.05 9.43
C TYR A 90 3.77 6.77 8.58
N THR A 91 2.84 6.71 7.64
CA THR A 91 2.75 5.61 6.68
C THR A 91 3.64 5.89 5.48
N SER A 92 4.78 5.18 5.40
CA SER A 92 5.62 5.14 4.21
C SER A 92 5.24 3.98 3.31
N THR A 93 6.19 3.30 2.72
CA THR A 93 5.98 2.13 1.84
C THR A 93 7.29 1.37 1.68
N VAL A 94 7.22 0.06 1.52
CA VAL A 94 8.41 -0.73 1.13
C VAL A 94 8.96 -0.38 -0.27
N ALA A 95 8.22 0.39 -1.06
CA ALA A 95 8.67 0.84 -2.38
C ALA A 95 9.83 1.87 -2.32
N THR A 96 10.14 2.40 -1.13
CA THR A 96 11.29 3.28 -0.86
C THR A 96 12.58 2.52 -0.58
N LEU A 97 12.50 1.19 -0.38
CA LEU A 97 13.64 0.36 -0.03
C LEU A 97 14.44 -0.10 -1.26
N GLY A 98 15.71 -0.38 -1.06
CA GLY A 98 16.56 -1.02 -2.05
C GLY A 98 16.22 -2.50 -2.22
N LEU A 99 16.18 -2.96 -3.47
CA LEU A 99 15.80 -4.34 -3.80
C LEU A 99 16.99 -5.18 -4.29
N TRP A 100 18.24 -4.82 -3.93
CA TRP A 100 19.42 -5.58 -4.37
C TRP A 100 19.49 -6.99 -3.76
N LYS A 101 19.03 -7.16 -2.51
CA LYS A 101 18.96 -8.47 -1.85
C LYS A 101 17.96 -9.39 -2.54
N THR A 102 16.82 -8.86 -3.01
CA THR A 102 15.82 -9.68 -3.71
C THR A 102 16.33 -10.25 -5.02
N LYS A 103 17.26 -9.53 -5.69
CA LYS A 103 17.95 -10.05 -6.88
C LYS A 103 18.87 -11.23 -6.54
N ALA A 104 19.36 -11.31 -5.31
CA ALA A 104 20.14 -12.44 -4.80
C ALA A 104 19.26 -13.53 -4.15
N GLY A 105 17.93 -13.42 -4.25
CA GLY A 105 16.98 -14.39 -3.68
C GLY A 105 16.75 -14.23 -2.17
N GLN A 106 17.14 -13.10 -1.59
CA GLN A 106 16.93 -12.79 -0.16
C GLN A 106 15.91 -11.65 0.00
N PRO A 107 15.05 -11.65 1.02
CA PRO A 107 14.14 -10.55 1.28
C PRO A 107 14.90 -9.29 1.71
N SER A 108 14.42 -8.11 1.27
CA SER A 108 14.93 -6.82 1.74
C SER A 108 14.32 -6.45 3.09
N ASN A 109 15.06 -5.67 3.87
CA ASN A 109 14.61 -5.15 5.17
C ASN A 109 14.76 -3.61 5.24
N GLU A 110 14.46 -3.02 6.39
CA GLU A 110 14.46 -1.57 6.60
C GLU A 110 15.86 -0.93 6.50
N ASP A 111 16.93 -1.71 6.56
CA ASP A 111 18.30 -1.22 6.45
C ASP A 111 18.79 -1.17 4.98
N ASP A 112 17.98 -1.68 4.05
CA ASP A 112 18.27 -1.68 2.63
C ASP A 112 17.83 -0.35 1.99
N ILE A 113 18.60 0.70 2.21
CA ILE A 113 18.31 2.05 1.70
C ILE A 113 18.44 2.05 0.16
N ALA A 114 17.40 2.53 -0.53
CA ALA A 114 17.46 2.69 -1.98
C ALA A 114 18.36 3.86 -2.38
N ASP A 115 18.89 3.82 -3.60
CA ASP A 115 19.42 5.00 -4.28
C ASP A 115 18.26 5.64 -5.08
N LEU A 116 18.05 6.94 -4.86
CA LEU A 116 16.98 7.70 -5.54
C LEU A 116 17.07 7.58 -7.07
N SER A 117 18.30 7.50 -7.62
CA SER A 117 18.51 7.36 -9.06
C SER A 117 17.98 6.02 -9.63
N HIS A 118 17.80 5.02 -8.78
CA HIS A 118 17.25 3.71 -9.14
C HIS A 118 15.73 3.58 -8.90
N LEU A 119 15.13 4.58 -8.27
CA LEU A 119 13.69 4.62 -8.06
C LEU A 119 13.00 5.20 -9.29
N PHE A 120 12.23 4.37 -9.96
CA PHE A 120 11.48 4.77 -11.14
C PHE A 120 10.05 5.16 -10.77
N GLY A 121 9.60 6.30 -11.33
CA GLY A 121 8.24 6.81 -11.17
C GLY A 121 8.09 7.84 -10.03
N ASN A 122 7.17 8.78 -10.24
CA ASN A 122 6.96 9.91 -9.34
C ASN A 122 6.51 9.48 -7.94
N TYR A 123 5.70 8.42 -7.86
CA TYR A 123 5.24 7.91 -6.57
C TYR A 123 6.41 7.46 -5.70
N LYS A 124 7.26 6.56 -6.22
CA LYS A 124 8.40 6.02 -5.44
C LYS A 124 9.38 7.12 -5.05
N GLN A 125 9.72 8.00 -6.00
CA GLN A 125 10.65 9.10 -5.77
C GLN A 125 10.12 10.06 -4.71
N THR A 126 8.85 10.47 -4.80
CA THR A 126 8.27 11.41 -3.83
C THR A 126 8.06 10.78 -2.45
N LYS A 127 7.72 9.48 -2.37
CA LYS A 127 7.64 8.75 -1.09
C LYS A 127 9.02 8.59 -0.45
N TYR A 128 10.05 8.33 -1.25
CA TYR A 128 11.44 8.28 -0.77
C TYR A 128 11.89 9.62 -0.19
N VAL A 129 11.69 10.72 -0.93
CA VAL A 129 12.04 12.07 -0.44
C VAL A 129 11.24 12.43 0.82
N ALA A 130 9.93 12.11 0.84
CA ALA A 130 9.08 12.33 2.00
C ALA A 130 9.55 11.55 3.23
N GLU A 131 9.91 10.27 3.07
CA GLU A 131 10.43 9.45 4.16
C GLU A 131 11.70 10.03 4.76
N HIS A 132 12.66 10.46 3.93
CA HIS A 132 13.89 11.09 4.38
C HIS A 132 13.64 12.43 5.10
N GLU A 133 12.66 13.21 4.62
CA GLU A 133 12.24 14.44 5.31
C GLU A 133 11.60 14.12 6.67
N VAL A 134 10.78 13.09 6.76
CA VAL A 134 10.18 12.63 8.02
C VAL A 134 11.25 12.13 9.00
N LEU A 135 12.23 11.37 8.53
CA LEU A 135 13.38 10.93 9.34
C LEU A 135 14.22 12.10 9.83
N ARG A 136 14.41 13.13 8.99
CA ARG A 136 15.08 14.39 9.38
C ARG A 136 14.32 15.11 10.50
N LEU A 137 13.00 15.22 10.38
CA LEU A 137 12.16 15.80 11.44
C LEU A 137 12.21 14.98 12.73
N ALA A 138 12.18 13.66 12.64
CA ALA A 138 12.35 12.77 13.80
C ALA A 138 13.69 12.97 14.50
N ALA A 139 14.78 13.14 13.74
CA ALA A 139 16.11 13.45 14.27
C ALA A 139 16.16 14.84 14.94
N GLN A 140 15.27 15.75 14.60
CA GLN A 140 15.10 17.05 15.23
C GLN A 140 14.16 17.03 16.45
N GLY A 141 13.66 15.87 16.83
CA GLY A 141 12.84 15.68 18.03
C GLY A 141 11.35 15.46 17.76
N ALA A 142 10.89 15.44 16.50
CA ALA A 142 9.50 15.11 16.22
C ALA A 142 9.20 13.65 16.64
N PRO A 143 8.10 13.38 17.39
CA PRO A 143 7.79 12.07 17.95
C PRO A 143 7.21 11.11 16.90
N VAL A 144 7.92 10.91 15.79
CA VAL A 144 7.45 10.14 14.63
C VAL A 144 8.01 8.72 14.64
N VAL A 145 7.14 7.76 14.36
CA VAL A 145 7.47 6.36 14.05
C VAL A 145 7.01 6.07 12.64
N LEU A 146 7.79 5.31 11.86
CA LEU A 146 7.49 5.02 10.48
C LEU A 146 6.97 3.58 10.32
N VAL A 147 5.90 3.40 9.57
CA VAL A 147 5.40 2.09 9.15
C VAL A 147 5.54 1.99 7.63
N LEU A 148 6.15 0.90 7.18
CA LEU A 148 6.35 0.57 5.76
C LEU A 148 5.46 -0.64 5.41
N PRO A 149 4.21 -0.40 4.97
CA PRO A 149 3.34 -1.49 4.54
C PRO A 149 3.88 -2.15 3.29
N THR A 150 3.69 -3.46 3.19
CA THR A 150 3.87 -4.22 1.97
C THR A 150 2.59 -4.16 1.11
N MET A 151 2.32 -5.16 0.31
CA MET A 151 1.18 -5.17 -0.62
C MET A 151 -0.12 -5.54 0.12
N PRO A 152 -1.03 -4.57 0.39
CA PRO A 152 -2.27 -4.83 1.10
C PRO A 152 -3.27 -5.61 0.26
N HIS A 153 -3.93 -6.60 0.88
CA HIS A 153 -5.10 -7.28 0.36
C HIS A 153 -6.13 -7.43 1.47
N GLY A 154 -7.41 -7.43 1.11
CA GLY A 154 -8.51 -7.56 2.06
C GLY A 154 -9.76 -6.83 1.60
N PRO A 155 -10.75 -6.66 2.48
CA PRO A 155 -11.98 -5.94 2.20
C PRO A 155 -11.77 -4.42 2.09
N PHE A 156 -12.82 -3.70 1.62
CA PHE A 156 -12.90 -2.24 1.54
C PHE A 156 -12.00 -1.55 0.49
N ASP A 157 -11.52 -2.28 -0.52
CA ASP A 157 -10.80 -1.70 -1.65
C ASP A 157 -11.77 -1.09 -2.69
N HIS A 158 -12.52 -0.06 -2.28
CA HIS A 158 -13.56 0.60 -3.10
C HIS A 158 -13.03 1.23 -4.39
N ARG A 159 -11.76 1.61 -4.41
CA ARG A 159 -11.05 2.05 -5.63
C ARG A 159 -9.93 1.06 -5.89
N PRO A 160 -10.21 -0.03 -6.64
CA PRO A 160 -9.27 -1.14 -6.74
C PRO A 160 -7.83 -0.68 -6.89
N THR A 161 -7.05 -0.89 -5.83
CA THR A 161 -5.63 -0.61 -5.81
C THR A 161 -4.90 -1.52 -6.81
N PRO A 162 -3.66 -1.24 -7.21
CA PRO A 162 -2.93 -2.14 -8.10
C PRO A 162 -2.84 -3.57 -7.56
N SER A 163 -2.73 -3.76 -6.25
CA SER A 163 -2.77 -5.08 -5.63
C SER A 163 -4.15 -5.73 -5.72
N GLY A 164 -5.20 -5.01 -5.33
CA GLY A 164 -6.58 -5.49 -5.43
C GLY A 164 -7.01 -5.74 -6.87
N LYS A 165 -6.46 -4.95 -7.83
CA LYS A 165 -6.72 -5.15 -9.26
C LYS A 165 -6.21 -6.51 -9.78
N VAL A 166 -5.13 -7.05 -9.25
CA VAL A 166 -4.67 -8.41 -9.60
C VAL A 166 -5.74 -9.44 -9.22
N VAL A 167 -6.31 -9.34 -8.01
CA VAL A 167 -7.39 -10.23 -7.57
C VAL A 167 -8.63 -10.03 -8.45
N LEU A 168 -9.03 -8.79 -8.67
CA LEU A 168 -10.20 -8.45 -9.47
C LEU A 168 -10.07 -8.91 -10.93
N ASP A 169 -8.92 -8.73 -11.57
CA ASP A 169 -8.67 -9.18 -12.94
C ASP A 169 -8.63 -10.71 -13.03
N TYR A 170 -8.15 -11.41 -11.98
CA TYR A 170 -8.25 -12.85 -11.90
C TYR A 170 -9.71 -13.32 -11.82
N LEU A 171 -10.50 -12.75 -10.92
CA LEU A 171 -11.92 -13.09 -10.78
C LEU A 171 -12.70 -12.89 -12.08
N ASN A 172 -12.42 -11.81 -12.80
CA ASN A 172 -13.07 -11.49 -14.08
C ASN A 172 -12.45 -12.24 -15.29
N GLY A 173 -11.47 -13.14 -15.07
CA GLY A 173 -10.84 -13.92 -16.15
C GLY A 173 -10.00 -13.08 -17.11
N ARG A 174 -9.48 -11.95 -16.67
CA ARG A 174 -8.70 -11.00 -17.48
C ARG A 174 -7.19 -11.26 -17.43
N ILE A 175 -6.74 -12.25 -16.67
CA ILE A 175 -5.31 -12.63 -16.59
C ILE A 175 -5.00 -13.72 -17.64
N PRO A 176 -4.44 -13.36 -18.81
CA PRO A 176 -4.12 -14.33 -19.85
C PRO A 176 -2.90 -15.18 -19.50
N GLY A 177 -2.11 -14.73 -18.54
CA GLY A 177 -0.88 -15.35 -18.06
C GLY A 177 -0.12 -14.41 -17.15
N PHE A 178 1.04 -14.85 -16.66
CA PHE A 178 1.82 -14.10 -15.67
C PHE A 178 3.32 -14.18 -15.96
N VAL A 179 4.06 -13.26 -15.36
CA VAL A 179 5.53 -13.28 -15.30
C VAL A 179 5.95 -13.81 -13.93
N GLU A 180 7.00 -14.60 -13.91
CA GLU A 180 7.53 -15.14 -12.65
C GLU A 180 8.21 -14.04 -11.87
N THR A 181 7.54 -13.57 -10.84
CA THR A 181 8.00 -12.58 -9.84
C THR A 181 7.52 -13.00 -8.47
N ALA A 182 7.98 -12.33 -7.43
CA ALA A 182 7.48 -12.56 -6.08
C ALA A 182 7.13 -11.23 -5.41
N MET A 183 6.19 -11.30 -4.48
CA MET A 183 5.69 -10.15 -3.74
C MET A 183 5.38 -10.54 -2.29
N ASN A 184 5.32 -9.56 -1.41
CA ASN A 184 4.92 -9.77 -0.03
C ASN A 184 3.45 -9.37 0.14
N VAL A 185 2.59 -10.34 0.42
CA VAL A 185 1.13 -10.18 0.56
C VAL A 185 0.77 -10.05 2.03
N ALA A 186 0.17 -8.93 2.41
CA ALA A 186 -0.27 -8.66 3.78
C ALA A 186 -1.77 -8.42 3.85
N HIS A 187 -2.40 -8.83 4.94
CA HIS A 187 -3.81 -8.54 5.20
C HIS A 187 -3.98 -7.10 5.69
N VAL A 188 -4.94 -6.35 5.13
CA VAL A 188 -5.17 -4.94 5.45
C VAL A 188 -5.41 -4.68 6.93
N ASP A 189 -6.16 -5.54 7.63
CA ASP A 189 -6.38 -5.40 9.08
C ASP A 189 -5.11 -5.64 9.91
N ASP A 190 -4.21 -6.51 9.44
CA ASP A 190 -2.94 -6.73 10.14
C ASP A 190 -2.01 -5.54 9.96
N LEU A 191 -2.03 -4.92 8.76
CA LEU A 191 -1.36 -3.63 8.54
C LEU A 191 -1.93 -2.54 9.46
N ALA A 192 -3.25 -2.46 9.61
CA ALA A 192 -3.88 -1.52 10.55
C ALA A 192 -3.45 -1.80 12.00
N LYS A 193 -3.40 -3.07 12.42
CA LYS A 193 -2.84 -3.46 13.73
C LYS A 193 -1.37 -3.08 13.86
N GLY A 194 -0.58 -3.23 12.80
CA GLY A 194 0.81 -2.81 12.75
C GLY A 194 0.98 -1.31 13.05
N HIS A 195 0.12 -0.46 12.51
CA HIS A 195 0.11 0.98 12.83
C HIS A 195 -0.21 1.24 14.30
N LEU A 196 -1.18 0.52 14.89
CA LEU A 196 -1.49 0.64 16.31
C LEU A 196 -0.33 0.16 17.19
N LEU A 197 0.33 -0.93 16.82
CA LEU A 197 1.50 -1.43 17.54
C LEU A 197 2.69 -0.47 17.43
N ALA A 198 2.89 0.16 16.26
CA ALA A 198 3.90 1.20 16.07
C ALA A 198 3.61 2.44 16.95
N LEU A 199 2.34 2.82 17.08
CA LEU A 199 1.92 3.87 18.01
C LEU A 199 2.29 3.53 19.45
N GLU A 200 2.02 2.30 19.89
CA GLU A 200 2.18 1.87 21.28
C GLU A 200 3.63 1.59 21.68
N LYS A 201 4.39 0.95 20.77
CA LYS A 201 5.71 0.35 21.09
C LYS A 201 6.85 0.85 20.22
N GLY A 202 6.54 1.48 19.07
CA GLY A 202 7.56 1.90 18.11
C GLY A 202 8.53 2.91 18.69
N SER A 203 9.80 2.83 18.33
CA SER A 203 10.82 3.79 18.71
C SER A 203 10.82 5.00 17.78
N GLN A 204 11.01 6.20 18.32
CA GLN A 204 11.06 7.44 17.55
C GLN A 204 12.14 7.37 16.47
N GLY A 205 11.81 7.81 15.26
CA GLY A 205 12.72 7.80 14.11
C GLY A 205 13.02 6.42 13.54
N ARG A 206 12.33 5.36 14.01
CA ARG A 206 12.55 4.00 13.55
C ARG A 206 11.47 3.57 12.57
N SER A 207 11.90 2.87 11.52
CA SER A 207 11.03 2.30 10.49
C SER A 207 10.74 0.83 10.77
N TYR A 208 9.51 0.41 10.49
CA TYR A 208 9.04 -0.97 10.67
C TYR A 208 8.29 -1.44 9.42
N ILE A 209 8.80 -2.49 8.79
CA ILE A 209 8.06 -3.17 7.73
C ILE A 209 6.91 -3.94 8.39
N CYS A 210 5.67 -3.56 8.06
CA CYS A 210 4.51 -4.38 8.34
C CYS A 210 4.22 -5.21 7.10
N GLY A 211 4.66 -6.46 7.12
CA GLY A 211 4.59 -7.39 6.02
C GLY A 211 3.60 -8.52 6.24
N GLY A 212 3.63 -9.45 5.31
CA GLY A 212 2.91 -10.71 5.37
C GLY A 212 3.76 -11.82 4.78
N GLU A 213 3.16 -12.65 3.96
CA GLU A 213 3.83 -13.79 3.37
C GLU A 213 4.48 -13.42 2.01
N ASN A 214 5.73 -13.82 1.83
CA ASN A 214 6.41 -13.72 0.54
C ASN A 214 5.94 -14.85 -0.38
N VAL A 215 5.22 -14.50 -1.45
CA VAL A 215 4.66 -15.46 -2.39
C VAL A 215 5.10 -15.13 -3.82
N SER A 216 5.35 -16.16 -4.63
CA SER A 216 5.51 -15.96 -6.07
C SER A 216 4.17 -15.65 -6.73
N MET A 217 4.20 -15.03 -7.92
CA MET A 217 2.98 -14.81 -8.71
C MET A 217 2.26 -16.12 -9.01
N ALA A 218 3.00 -17.21 -9.26
CA ALA A 218 2.42 -18.53 -9.45
C ALA A 218 1.68 -19.02 -8.19
N GLN A 219 2.28 -18.85 -7.01
CA GLN A 219 1.65 -19.21 -5.73
C GLN A 219 0.41 -18.34 -5.47
N LEU A 220 0.47 -17.02 -5.69
CA LEU A 220 -0.67 -16.12 -5.53
C LEU A 220 -1.86 -16.59 -6.39
N LEU A 221 -1.62 -16.89 -7.66
CA LEU A 221 -2.65 -17.36 -8.58
C LEU A 221 -3.17 -18.77 -8.23
N SER A 222 -2.32 -19.64 -7.66
CA SER A 222 -2.73 -20.94 -7.12
C SER A 222 -3.64 -20.76 -5.91
N ILE A 223 -3.26 -19.91 -4.96
CA ILE A 223 -4.08 -19.59 -3.79
C ILE A 223 -5.45 -19.04 -4.22
N LEU A 224 -5.48 -18.08 -5.16
CA LEU A 224 -6.74 -17.58 -5.71
C LEU A 224 -7.59 -18.68 -6.33
N SER A 225 -6.97 -19.62 -7.07
CA SER A 225 -7.66 -20.77 -7.63
C SER A 225 -8.26 -21.68 -6.55
N GLU A 226 -7.50 -21.95 -5.51
CA GLU A 226 -7.93 -22.80 -4.39
C GLU A 226 -9.10 -22.18 -3.61
N VAL A 227 -9.01 -20.87 -3.28
CA VAL A 227 -10.03 -20.20 -2.45
C VAL A 227 -11.29 -19.84 -3.23
N THR A 228 -11.23 -19.70 -4.56
CA THR A 228 -12.37 -19.30 -5.40
C THR A 228 -12.98 -20.45 -6.23
N GLY A 229 -12.27 -21.57 -6.37
CA GLY A 229 -12.66 -22.66 -7.26
C GLY A 229 -12.49 -22.37 -8.75
N LEU A 230 -12.00 -21.18 -9.11
CA LEU A 230 -11.76 -20.82 -10.52
C LEU A 230 -10.46 -21.45 -11.05
N PRO A 231 -10.36 -21.72 -12.35
CA PRO A 231 -9.17 -22.34 -12.91
C PRO A 231 -7.94 -21.42 -12.79
N PRO A 232 -6.74 -21.95 -12.48
CA PRO A 232 -5.54 -21.17 -12.35
C PRO A 232 -5.06 -20.62 -13.71
N ALA A 233 -4.43 -19.45 -13.70
CA ALA A 233 -3.72 -18.96 -14.87
C ALA A 233 -2.44 -19.80 -15.08
N LYS A 234 -2.33 -20.49 -16.22
CA LYS A 234 -1.24 -21.46 -16.48
C LYS A 234 -0.13 -20.91 -17.37
N ARG A 235 -0.41 -19.87 -18.16
CA ARG A 235 0.53 -19.37 -19.17
C ARG A 235 1.58 -18.47 -18.53
N ARG A 236 2.85 -18.82 -18.67
CA ARG A 236 3.98 -17.97 -18.26
C ARG A 236 4.47 -17.13 -19.43
N PHE A 237 4.72 -15.87 -19.19
CA PHE A 237 5.34 -14.95 -20.12
C PHE A 237 6.81 -14.71 -19.75
N PRO A 238 7.69 -14.42 -20.71
CA PRO A 238 9.06 -13.99 -20.44
C PRO A 238 9.06 -12.71 -19.57
N SER A 239 10.08 -12.56 -18.72
CA SER A 239 10.24 -11.38 -17.82
C SER A 239 10.32 -10.05 -18.57
N THR A 240 10.71 -10.06 -19.83
CA THR A 240 10.78 -8.89 -20.70
C THR A 240 9.42 -8.44 -21.24
N PHE A 241 8.42 -9.32 -21.21
CA PHE A 241 7.10 -9.06 -21.82
C PHE A 241 6.39 -7.81 -21.27
N PRO A 242 6.26 -7.60 -19.94
CA PRO A 242 5.61 -6.41 -19.40
C PRO A 242 6.31 -5.11 -19.84
N MET A 243 7.64 -5.11 -19.87
CA MET A 243 8.41 -3.92 -20.29
C MET A 243 8.21 -3.59 -21.78
N ILE A 244 8.14 -4.61 -22.63
CA ILE A 244 7.84 -4.40 -24.07
C ILE A 244 6.41 -3.87 -24.23
N ALA A 245 5.44 -4.50 -23.56
CA ALA A 245 4.04 -4.09 -23.60
C ALA A 245 3.85 -2.66 -23.04
N GLY A 246 4.50 -2.34 -21.91
CA GLY A 246 4.47 -1.01 -21.29
C GLY A 246 5.09 0.07 -22.18
N ARG A 247 6.24 -0.20 -22.81
CA ARG A 247 6.86 0.74 -23.76
C ARG A 247 5.98 1.00 -24.97
N LEU A 248 5.35 -0.05 -25.52
CA LEU A 248 4.45 0.09 -26.66
C LEU A 248 3.19 0.88 -26.29
N SER A 249 2.59 0.58 -25.13
CA SER A 249 1.44 1.30 -24.60
C SER A 249 1.79 2.76 -24.32
N GLN A 250 2.95 3.04 -23.71
CA GLN A 250 3.44 4.39 -23.47
C GLN A 250 3.62 5.17 -24.78
N PHE A 251 4.26 4.58 -25.79
CA PHE A 251 4.49 5.22 -27.07
C PHE A 251 3.18 5.53 -27.80
N ILE A 252 2.27 4.54 -27.89
CA ILE A 252 1.00 4.72 -28.63
C ILE A 252 0.03 5.62 -27.86
N GLU A 253 -0.21 5.31 -26.59
CA GLU A 253 -1.28 5.96 -25.82
C GLU A 253 -0.78 7.20 -25.11
N GLY A 254 0.44 7.18 -24.53
CA GLY A 254 1.03 8.31 -23.81
C GLY A 254 1.57 9.38 -24.76
N ASP A 255 2.49 9.00 -25.65
CA ASP A 255 3.25 9.98 -26.42
C ASP A 255 2.50 10.43 -27.68
N LEU A 256 1.81 9.48 -28.39
CA LEU A 256 1.09 9.79 -29.62
C LEU A 256 -0.34 10.28 -29.38
N LEU A 257 -1.09 9.62 -28.48
CA LEU A 257 -2.50 9.94 -28.21
C LEU A 257 -2.73 10.84 -26.98
N HIS A 258 -1.67 11.19 -26.24
CA HIS A 258 -1.70 12.05 -25.04
C HIS A 258 -2.75 11.63 -24.00
N ARG A 259 -2.96 10.32 -23.83
CA ARG A 259 -3.87 9.75 -22.84
C ARG A 259 -3.13 8.79 -21.92
N GLU A 260 -3.75 8.47 -20.78
CA GLU A 260 -3.18 7.50 -19.84
C GLU A 260 -2.98 6.14 -20.54
N PRO A 261 -1.74 5.60 -20.55
CA PRO A 261 -1.46 4.28 -21.10
C PRO A 261 -2.22 3.19 -20.35
N ARG A 262 -2.75 2.21 -21.06
CA ARG A 262 -3.39 1.03 -20.45
C ARG A 262 -2.40 0.23 -19.59
N ILE A 263 -1.14 0.23 -20.01
CA ILE A 263 -0.04 -0.38 -19.28
C ILE A 263 1.01 0.71 -19.03
N PRO A 264 0.90 1.50 -17.94
CA PRO A 264 1.91 2.48 -17.60
C PRO A 264 3.27 1.81 -17.42
N LEU A 265 4.34 2.45 -17.87
CA LEU A 265 5.69 1.88 -17.81
C LEU A 265 6.13 1.54 -16.38
N GLU A 266 5.71 2.36 -15.41
CA GLU A 266 5.96 2.10 -13.98
C GLU A 266 5.27 0.82 -13.49
N ALA A 267 4.01 0.60 -13.89
CA ALA A 267 3.28 -0.63 -13.57
C ALA A 267 3.93 -1.86 -14.22
N ALA A 268 4.39 -1.73 -15.48
CA ALA A 268 5.10 -2.79 -16.19
C ALA A 268 6.42 -3.15 -15.50
N GLN A 269 7.15 -2.16 -15.00
CA GLN A 269 8.39 -2.37 -14.25
C GLN A 269 8.11 -3.06 -12.89
N MET A 270 7.09 -2.63 -12.17
CA MET A 270 6.68 -3.29 -10.92
C MET A 270 6.29 -4.74 -11.15
N ALA A 271 5.52 -5.03 -12.19
CA ALA A 271 5.14 -6.41 -12.57
C ALA A 271 6.32 -7.30 -12.95
N SER A 272 7.47 -6.70 -13.27
CA SER A 272 8.72 -7.42 -13.61
C SER A 272 9.72 -7.47 -12.46
N THR A 273 9.38 -6.90 -11.29
CA THR A 273 10.29 -6.76 -10.14
C THR A 273 9.87 -7.70 -9.03
N THR A 274 10.82 -8.47 -8.49
CA THR A 274 10.61 -9.25 -7.27
C THR A 274 10.72 -8.33 -6.06
N MET A 275 9.69 -8.36 -5.22
CA MET A 275 9.53 -7.49 -4.05
C MET A 275 9.19 -8.35 -2.83
N THR A 276 10.22 -8.98 -2.26
CA THR A 276 10.13 -9.78 -1.03
C THR A 276 10.76 -9.04 0.14
N PHE A 277 10.15 -9.12 1.32
CA PHE A 277 10.56 -8.34 2.47
C PHE A 277 10.64 -9.21 3.72
N ASP A 278 11.51 -8.80 4.64
CA ASP A 278 11.67 -9.35 5.97
C ASP A 278 11.09 -8.36 6.99
N ASP A 279 10.06 -8.78 7.70
CA ASP A 279 9.35 -8.00 8.72
C ASP A 279 9.76 -8.38 10.15
N SER A 280 10.90 -9.07 10.33
CA SER A 280 11.38 -9.55 11.63
C SER A 280 11.49 -8.43 12.66
N ARG A 281 11.93 -7.23 12.25
CA ARG A 281 12.00 -6.06 13.16
C ARG A 281 10.62 -5.73 13.76
N ALA A 282 9.56 -5.67 12.95
CA ALA A 282 8.22 -5.42 13.47
C ALA A 282 7.72 -6.58 14.35
N ARG A 283 8.06 -7.82 14.01
CA ARG A 283 7.71 -8.99 14.84
C ARG A 283 8.39 -8.94 16.20
N ASP A 284 9.67 -8.63 16.21
CA ASP A 284 10.48 -8.70 17.44
C ASP A 284 10.25 -7.51 18.36
N GLU A 285 10.19 -6.29 17.81
CA GLU A 285 10.10 -5.06 18.58
C GLU A 285 8.66 -4.66 18.90
N LEU A 286 7.72 -4.87 17.96
CA LEU A 286 6.32 -4.48 18.14
C LEU A 286 5.41 -5.63 18.58
N GLY A 287 5.83 -6.89 18.35
CA GLY A 287 4.97 -8.06 18.46
C GLY A 287 3.98 -8.17 17.30
N TYR A 288 4.32 -7.59 16.14
CA TYR A 288 3.51 -7.69 14.93
C TYR A 288 3.34 -9.16 14.49
N ARG A 289 2.16 -9.50 14.01
CA ARG A 289 1.87 -10.81 13.41
C ARG A 289 0.93 -10.63 12.25
N SER A 290 1.17 -11.36 11.17
CA SER A 290 0.33 -11.36 9.98
C SER A 290 -0.36 -12.70 9.79
N ARG A 291 -1.56 -12.66 9.24
CA ARG A 291 -2.30 -13.82 8.78
C ARG A 291 -1.67 -14.37 7.47
N PRO A 292 -1.92 -15.65 7.11
CA PRO A 292 -1.49 -16.21 5.85
C PRO A 292 -2.02 -15.42 4.64
N ALA A 293 -1.24 -15.37 3.56
CA ALA A 293 -1.64 -14.70 2.31
C ALA A 293 -2.99 -15.24 1.77
N ALA A 294 -3.28 -16.52 1.98
CA ALA A 294 -4.53 -17.14 1.58
C ALA A 294 -5.76 -16.46 2.20
N MET A 295 -5.67 -16.03 3.46
CA MET A 295 -6.76 -15.30 4.13
C MET A 295 -6.96 -13.92 3.52
N ALA A 296 -5.89 -13.18 3.31
CA ALA A 296 -5.92 -11.85 2.71
C ALA A 296 -6.53 -11.89 1.29
N LEU A 297 -6.12 -12.86 0.49
CA LEU A 297 -6.61 -13.05 -0.88
C LEU A 297 -8.06 -13.53 -0.91
N TYR A 298 -8.46 -14.44 0.01
CA TYR A 298 -9.84 -14.92 0.15
C TYR A 298 -10.79 -13.77 0.50
N GLU A 299 -10.47 -12.98 1.53
CA GLU A 299 -11.33 -11.88 1.96
C GLU A 299 -11.40 -10.75 0.92
N SER A 300 -10.28 -10.47 0.22
CA SER A 300 -10.27 -9.55 -0.91
C SER A 300 -11.17 -10.02 -2.05
N ALA A 301 -11.06 -11.31 -2.44
CA ALA A 301 -11.86 -11.90 -3.51
C ALA A 301 -13.37 -11.91 -3.15
N ARG A 302 -13.70 -12.30 -1.90
CA ARG A 302 -15.07 -12.27 -1.39
C ARG A 302 -15.66 -10.88 -1.46
N TRP A 303 -14.92 -9.89 -0.92
CA TRP A 303 -15.38 -8.53 -0.89
C TRP A 303 -15.69 -7.98 -2.29
N PHE A 304 -14.81 -8.19 -3.26
CA PHE A 304 -15.05 -7.78 -4.65
C PHE A 304 -16.28 -8.46 -5.27
N ALA A 305 -16.47 -9.75 -5.01
CA ALA A 305 -17.62 -10.49 -5.52
C ALA A 305 -18.94 -9.98 -4.89
N ASP A 306 -18.96 -9.78 -3.57
CA ASP A 306 -20.13 -9.37 -2.81
C ASP A 306 -20.54 -7.90 -3.08
N HIS A 307 -19.60 -7.06 -3.58
CA HIS A 307 -19.85 -5.64 -3.87
C HIS A 307 -20.00 -5.29 -5.36
N GLY A 308 -20.23 -6.31 -6.21
CA GLY A 308 -20.58 -6.09 -7.61
C GLY A 308 -19.42 -5.72 -8.55
N TYR A 309 -18.17 -5.91 -8.12
CA TYR A 309 -16.99 -5.67 -8.99
C TYR A 309 -16.74 -6.83 -9.97
N VAL A 310 -17.31 -8.00 -9.70
CA VAL A 310 -17.14 -9.22 -10.50
C VAL A 310 -18.37 -9.43 -11.38
N ASN A 311 -18.16 -9.77 -12.66
CA ASN A 311 -19.24 -10.04 -13.61
C ASN A 311 -20.13 -11.19 -13.12
N ALA A 312 -21.46 -11.07 -13.28
CA ALA A 312 -22.44 -12.04 -12.76
C ALA A 312 -22.18 -13.48 -13.25
N GLU A 313 -21.78 -13.67 -14.52
CA GLU A 313 -21.41 -14.98 -15.06
C GLU A 313 -20.21 -15.61 -14.33
N ARG A 314 -19.27 -14.78 -13.88
CA ARG A 314 -18.10 -15.23 -13.12
C ARG A 314 -18.45 -15.52 -11.67
N VAL A 315 -19.32 -14.69 -11.07
CA VAL A 315 -19.85 -14.95 -9.71
C VAL A 315 -20.53 -16.30 -9.63
N ALA A 316 -21.30 -16.69 -10.66
CA ALA A 316 -21.97 -18.00 -10.72
C ALA A 316 -20.99 -19.20 -10.78
N GLN A 317 -19.72 -18.98 -11.14
CA GLN A 317 -18.68 -20.01 -11.20
C GLN A 317 -17.84 -20.12 -9.92
N LEU A 318 -18.06 -19.22 -8.95
CA LEU A 318 -17.29 -19.21 -7.71
C LEU A 318 -17.71 -20.34 -6.78
N HIS A 319 -16.74 -21.09 -6.31
CA HIS A 319 -16.88 -22.12 -5.28
C HIS A 319 -15.93 -21.78 -4.13
N TRP A 320 -16.48 -21.14 -3.11
CA TRP A 320 -15.68 -20.61 -2.02
C TRP A 320 -15.13 -21.71 -1.11
N ASN A 321 -13.82 -21.74 -0.97
CA ASN A 321 -13.10 -22.60 -0.04
C ASN A 321 -12.32 -21.72 0.94
N PRO A 322 -12.92 -21.35 2.10
CA PRO A 322 -12.23 -20.51 3.06
C PRO A 322 -10.96 -21.21 3.56
N PRO A 323 -9.82 -20.50 3.63
CA PRO A 323 -8.61 -21.06 4.20
C PRO A 323 -8.84 -21.38 5.68
N LYS A 324 -8.21 -22.44 6.18
CA LYS A 324 -8.24 -22.76 7.60
C LYS A 324 -7.56 -21.61 8.36
N GLU A 325 -8.19 -21.14 9.42
CA GLU A 325 -7.52 -20.23 10.36
C GLU A 325 -6.34 -20.99 10.97
N SER A 326 -5.14 -20.68 10.49
CA SER A 326 -3.95 -21.08 11.22
C SER A 326 -3.84 -20.16 12.43
N PRO A 327 -3.57 -20.66 13.64
CA PRO A 327 -3.27 -19.78 14.75
C PRO A 327 -2.11 -18.86 14.34
N PRO A 328 -2.13 -17.57 14.73
CA PRO A 328 -1.06 -16.64 14.43
C PRO A 328 0.26 -17.22 14.99
N SER A 329 1.23 -17.42 14.12
CA SER A 329 2.58 -17.93 14.41
C SER A 329 3.38 -16.95 15.27
#